data_d0a4f8c53b3dc7536ad348cd857e49eb
#
_entry.id   d0a4f8c53b3dc7536ad348cd857e49eb
#
_cell.length_a   1.000
_cell.length_b   1.000
_cell.length_c   1.000
_cell.angle_alpha   90.00
_cell.angle_beta   90.00
_cell.angle_gamma   90.00
#
_symmetry.space_group_name_H-M   'P 1'
#
loop_
_entity.id
_entity.type
_entity.pdbx_description
1 polymer ?
#
loop_
_entity_poly.entity_id
_entity_poly.type
_entity_poly.pdbx_seq_one_letter_code
_entity_poly.pdbx_strand_id
1 'polypeptide(L)'
;FYGQWKKTGFGEKGWAKVISNGKMGDGPWGNVFAGKAKGGDAVSSLKPASDEIKLAKGFEAELLYTVPKKEQGSWVSICVDDKGRLITSDQGGRGLYRIDVSQEEAKVEKLQVDITSAQGLLHAFGSLWVNVNGKGAGVYRFTDTNGDGSYDKKESIKGLNGGGEHGPHALVLGPDGKHIYVVGGNMTKLPQMDRSRPPTNWGEDHLLKRLPDARGHARTIRAPGGWIARFDKDGKNWETIAMGFRNTYDMAFNIDGELFAYDSDMEWDAGTPWYRPTRFYHVTSGADFGWRTGTGKWPQWYP
;
A
#
# COMPACT_ATOMS: atom_id res chain seq x y z
N PHE A 1 -0.63 -27.75 -19.96
CA PHE A 1 -0.12 -28.18 -18.63
C PHE A 1 -1.22 -28.49 -17.61
N TYR A 2 -2.48 -28.28 -17.94
CA TYR A 2 -3.61 -28.59 -17.08
C TYR A 2 -3.81 -30.11 -16.99
N GLY A 3 -3.63 -30.67 -15.80
CA GLY A 3 -3.98 -32.07 -15.51
C GLY A 3 -2.86 -33.08 -15.54
N GLN A 4 -1.65 -32.76 -15.96
CA GLN A 4 -0.55 -33.73 -15.98
C GLN A 4 0.01 -34.05 -14.57
N TRP A 5 -0.04 -33.09 -13.67
CA TRP A 5 0.40 -33.29 -12.29
C TRP A 5 -0.46 -34.27 -11.49
N LYS A 6 -1.64 -34.63 -12.01
CA LYS A 6 -2.53 -35.67 -11.44
C LYS A 6 -2.28 -37.07 -12.01
N LYS A 7 -1.39 -37.22 -12.99
CA LYS A 7 -1.09 -38.54 -13.56
C LYS A 7 -0.08 -39.25 -12.66
N THR A 8 -0.39 -40.47 -12.27
CA THR A 8 0.56 -41.39 -11.64
C THR A 8 1.80 -41.53 -12.54
N GLY A 9 2.99 -41.21 -12.00
CA GLY A 9 4.23 -41.23 -12.75
C GLY A 9 4.75 -39.87 -13.22
N PHE A 10 4.11 -38.76 -12.84
CA PHE A 10 4.69 -37.44 -13.03
C PHE A 10 5.97 -37.35 -12.19
N GLY A 11 7.11 -37.25 -12.84
CA GLY A 11 8.42 -37.26 -12.19
C GLY A 11 8.64 -35.98 -11.39
N GLU A 12 8.91 -36.15 -10.13
CA GLU A 12 9.25 -35.04 -9.20
C GLU A 12 10.72 -34.56 -9.34
N LYS A 13 11.40 -34.98 -10.38
CA LYS A 13 12.81 -34.66 -10.61
C LYS A 13 12.98 -33.17 -10.88
N GLY A 14 13.54 -32.44 -9.90
CA GLY A 14 13.75 -31.00 -9.98
C GLY A 14 12.81 -30.16 -9.10
N TRP A 15 11.90 -30.77 -8.39
CA TRP A 15 11.08 -30.06 -7.40
C TRP A 15 11.81 -29.96 -6.07
N ALA A 16 11.85 -28.78 -5.50
CA ALA A 16 12.30 -28.63 -4.11
C ALA A 16 11.38 -29.42 -3.20
N LYS A 17 11.96 -30.19 -2.29
CA LYS A 17 11.21 -30.93 -1.28
C LYS A 17 10.42 -29.94 -0.45
N VAL A 18 9.11 -30.07 -0.38
CA VAL A 18 8.27 -29.25 0.51
C VAL A 18 8.73 -29.52 1.94
N ILE A 19 9.30 -28.51 2.57
CA ILE A 19 9.63 -28.56 3.99
C ILE A 19 8.37 -28.17 4.74
N SER A 20 7.78 -29.13 5.46
CA SER A 20 6.70 -28.83 6.38
C SER A 20 7.28 -28.09 7.59
N ASN A 21 6.94 -26.84 7.75
CA ASN A 21 7.38 -26.01 8.87
C ASN A 21 6.54 -26.23 10.15
N GLY A 22 5.65 -27.24 10.17
CA GLY A 22 4.83 -27.57 11.34
C GLY A 22 3.45 -28.07 10.95
N LYS A 23 2.65 -28.39 11.96
CA LYS A 23 1.23 -28.70 11.82
C LYS A 23 0.40 -27.45 11.99
N MET A 24 -0.87 -27.48 11.54
CA MET A 24 -1.82 -26.41 11.82
C MET A 24 -1.91 -26.18 13.34
N GLY A 25 -1.61 -24.97 13.78
CA GLY A 25 -1.46 -24.64 15.20
C GLY A 25 -0.03 -24.49 15.70
N ASP A 26 0.96 -24.95 14.92
CA ASP A 26 2.36 -24.72 15.19
C ASP A 26 2.82 -23.41 14.51
N GLY A 27 3.70 -22.70 15.14
CA GLY A 27 4.31 -21.50 14.54
C GLY A 27 3.72 -20.17 15.03
N PRO A 28 4.18 -19.04 14.46
CA PRO A 28 3.88 -17.71 14.99
C PRO A 28 2.41 -17.32 14.95
N TRP A 29 1.62 -18.00 14.14
CA TRP A 29 0.17 -17.72 13.97
C TRP A 29 -0.70 -18.49 14.96
N GLY A 30 -0.16 -19.47 15.69
CA GLY A 30 -0.91 -20.30 16.62
C GLY A 30 -2.14 -20.96 15.98
N ASN A 31 -3.09 -21.35 16.78
CA ASN A 31 -4.35 -21.92 16.30
C ASN A 31 -5.37 -20.78 16.07
N VAL A 32 -5.34 -20.17 14.90
CA VAL A 32 -6.23 -19.05 14.50
C VAL A 32 -7.73 -19.40 14.55
N PHE A 33 -8.07 -20.69 14.66
CA PHE A 33 -9.46 -21.17 14.73
C PHE A 33 -9.90 -21.63 16.11
N ALA A 34 -9.00 -21.66 17.09
CA ALA A 34 -9.31 -22.05 18.46
C ALA A 34 -9.76 -20.85 19.30
N GLY A 35 -11.06 -20.62 19.30
CA GLY A 35 -11.73 -19.92 20.38
C GLY A 35 -12.03 -18.46 20.15
N LYS A 36 -13.29 -18.11 20.40
CA LYS A 36 -13.72 -16.73 20.66
C LYS A 36 -12.85 -16.14 21.77
N ALA A 37 -12.04 -15.15 21.48
CA ALA A 37 -11.40 -14.34 22.49
C ALA A 37 -12.50 -13.68 23.34
N LYS A 38 -12.67 -14.15 24.57
CA LYS A 38 -13.41 -13.42 25.58
C LYS A 38 -12.63 -12.14 25.83
N GLY A 39 -13.24 -11.00 25.55
CA GLY A 39 -12.71 -9.71 25.96
C GLY A 39 -12.51 -9.72 27.48
N GLY A 40 -11.29 -9.57 27.89
CA GLY A 40 -10.91 -9.47 29.29
C GLY A 40 -9.62 -8.66 29.36
N ASP A 41 -9.64 -7.65 30.19
CA ASP A 41 -8.58 -6.75 30.52
C ASP A 41 -7.26 -7.49 30.87
N ALA A 42 -6.32 -7.53 29.93
CA ALA A 42 -4.96 -7.96 30.18
C ALA A 42 -3.99 -7.14 29.30
N VAL A 43 -3.88 -5.87 29.58
CA VAL A 43 -2.88 -4.98 28.94
C VAL A 43 -1.61 -4.82 29.78
N SER A 44 -1.46 -5.56 30.88
CA SER A 44 -0.37 -5.28 31.85
C SER A 44 0.82 -6.24 31.86
N SER A 45 0.98 -7.14 30.88
CA SER A 45 2.15 -8.03 30.87
C SER A 45 2.65 -8.47 29.47
N LEU A 46 2.39 -7.69 28.45
CA LEU A 46 3.04 -7.96 27.16
C LEU A 46 4.50 -7.52 27.28
N LYS A 47 5.41 -8.50 27.19
CA LYS A 47 6.82 -8.21 26.95
C LYS A 47 6.94 -7.33 25.70
N PRO A 48 7.89 -6.40 25.63
CA PRO A 48 8.14 -5.66 24.41
C PRO A 48 8.32 -6.61 23.24
N ALA A 49 7.58 -6.36 22.14
CA ALA A 49 7.68 -7.19 20.93
C ALA A 49 9.10 -7.24 20.35
N SER A 50 9.98 -6.32 20.76
CA SER A 50 11.42 -6.32 20.44
C SER A 50 12.11 -7.64 20.73
N ASP A 51 11.70 -8.35 21.79
CA ASP A 51 12.33 -9.62 22.19
C ASP A 51 11.95 -10.79 21.27
N GLU A 52 10.89 -10.63 20.48
CA GLU A 52 10.37 -11.64 19.55
C GLU A 52 10.86 -11.42 18.12
N ILE A 53 11.48 -10.27 17.82
CA ILE A 53 11.94 -9.91 16.48
C ILE A 53 13.31 -10.55 16.23
N LYS A 54 13.39 -11.40 15.20
CA LYS A 54 14.67 -11.96 14.73
C LYS A 54 15.34 -10.96 13.79
N LEU A 55 16.47 -10.43 14.23
CA LEU A 55 17.21 -9.42 13.49
C LEU A 55 18.43 -10.02 12.78
N ALA A 56 18.78 -9.44 11.63
CA ALA A 56 20.06 -9.71 11.00
C ALA A 56 21.21 -9.11 11.83
N LYS A 57 22.41 -9.66 11.66
CA LYS A 57 23.61 -9.16 12.35
C LYS A 57 23.85 -7.69 12.02
N GLY A 58 24.03 -6.88 13.05
CA GLY A 58 24.27 -5.44 12.93
C GLY A 58 23.01 -4.58 13.00
N PHE A 59 21.84 -5.20 13.24
CA PHE A 59 20.60 -4.48 13.50
C PHE A 59 20.16 -4.70 14.94
N GLU A 60 19.56 -3.68 15.52
CA GLU A 60 18.94 -3.68 16.84
C GLU A 60 17.49 -3.21 16.72
N ALA A 61 16.60 -3.70 17.57
CA ALA A 61 15.21 -3.24 17.64
C ALA A 61 14.98 -2.57 18.99
N GLU A 62 14.45 -1.37 18.95
CA GLU A 62 14.05 -0.59 20.11
C GLU A 62 12.56 -0.31 20.05
N LEU A 63 11.85 -0.52 21.17
CA LEU A 63 10.45 -0.15 21.31
C LEU A 63 10.35 1.32 21.71
N LEU A 64 10.07 2.19 20.73
CA LEU A 64 9.94 3.62 20.95
C LEU A 64 8.62 4.01 21.61
N TYR A 65 7.53 3.35 21.23
CA TYR A 65 6.19 3.69 21.71
C TYR A 65 5.20 2.54 21.51
N THR A 66 4.33 2.32 22.48
CA THR A 66 3.19 1.41 22.36
C THR A 66 1.90 2.20 22.14
N VAL A 67 1.30 2.06 20.96
CA VAL A 67 0.10 2.80 20.58
C VAL A 67 -1.11 2.40 21.42
N PRO A 68 -1.72 3.29 22.20
CA PRO A 68 -2.97 3.04 22.90
C PRO A 68 -4.12 3.01 21.88
N LYS A 69 -4.40 1.82 21.36
CA LYS A 69 -5.28 1.60 20.20
C LYS A 69 -6.68 2.16 20.37
N LYS A 70 -7.23 2.17 21.58
CA LYS A 70 -8.57 2.70 21.87
C LYS A 70 -8.64 4.21 21.64
N GLU A 71 -7.58 4.93 21.98
CA GLU A 71 -7.48 6.40 21.94
C GLU A 71 -6.92 6.88 20.60
N GLN A 72 -5.88 6.21 20.10
CA GLN A 72 -5.09 6.66 18.94
C GLN A 72 -5.32 5.82 17.68
N GLY A 73 -6.06 4.73 17.78
CA GLY A 73 -6.42 3.88 16.65
C GLY A 73 -5.34 2.92 16.18
N SER A 74 -5.35 2.59 14.91
CA SER A 74 -4.36 1.73 14.26
C SER A 74 -3.54 2.54 13.27
N TRP A 75 -2.28 2.71 13.56
CA TRP A 75 -1.36 3.46 12.72
C TRP A 75 -0.91 2.62 11.51
N VAL A 76 -1.02 3.19 10.33
CA VAL A 76 -0.83 2.46 9.05
C VAL A 76 0.13 3.13 8.08
N SER A 77 0.52 4.35 8.34
CA SER A 77 1.52 5.07 7.53
C SER A 77 2.43 5.91 8.41
N ILE A 78 3.66 6.11 7.98
CA ILE A 78 4.67 6.85 8.71
C ILE A 78 5.58 7.60 7.74
N CYS A 79 6.00 8.80 8.13
CA CYS A 79 7.09 9.53 7.49
C CYS A 79 7.95 10.24 8.53
N VAL A 80 9.09 10.78 8.11
CA VAL A 80 9.99 11.57 8.95
C VAL A 80 9.91 13.01 8.50
N ASP A 81 9.78 13.96 9.43
CA ASP A 81 9.80 15.38 9.12
C ASP A 81 11.25 15.94 9.07
N ASP A 82 11.38 17.21 8.73
CA ASP A 82 12.67 17.91 8.60
C ASP A 82 13.45 18.08 9.93
N LYS A 83 12.80 17.80 11.06
CA LYS A 83 13.41 17.81 12.41
C LYS A 83 13.70 16.41 12.92
N GLY A 84 13.54 15.38 12.09
CA GLY A 84 13.78 13.98 12.46
C GLY A 84 12.66 13.36 13.30
N ARG A 85 11.51 14.02 13.45
CA ARG A 85 10.37 13.48 14.17
C ARG A 85 9.53 12.60 13.25
N LEU A 86 8.89 11.59 13.81
CA LEU A 86 8.00 10.71 13.06
C LEU A 86 6.60 11.32 12.99
N ILE A 87 5.96 11.22 11.84
CA ILE A 87 4.54 11.55 11.65
C ILE A 87 3.82 10.30 11.20
N THR A 88 2.71 9.98 11.86
CA THR A 88 1.93 8.77 11.58
C THR A 88 0.44 9.08 11.51
N SER A 89 -0.32 8.21 10.86
CA SER A 89 -1.77 8.32 10.73
C SER A 89 -2.49 7.09 11.21
N ASP A 90 -3.59 7.30 11.91
CA ASP A 90 -4.58 6.26 12.14
C ASP A 90 -5.33 5.92 10.84
N GLN A 91 -5.62 4.64 10.65
CA GLN A 91 -6.43 4.11 9.55
C GLN A 91 -7.88 4.63 9.57
N GLY A 92 -8.41 4.96 10.75
CA GLY A 92 -9.80 5.38 10.95
C GLY A 92 -9.94 6.89 11.19
N GLY A 93 -10.65 7.24 12.25
CA GLY A 93 -11.05 8.61 12.57
C GLY A 93 -10.23 9.30 13.67
N ARG A 94 -9.06 8.78 14.07
CA ARG A 94 -8.28 9.30 15.19
C ARG A 94 -7.32 10.43 14.80
N GLY A 95 -7.04 10.61 13.50
CA GLY A 95 -6.21 11.69 12.97
C GLY A 95 -4.73 11.32 12.83
N LEU A 96 -3.89 12.34 12.84
CA LEU A 96 -2.44 12.23 12.68
C LEU A 96 -1.74 12.52 13.99
N TYR A 97 -0.60 11.88 14.18
CA TYR A 97 0.22 12.04 15.39
C TYR A 97 1.67 12.31 15.00
N ARG A 98 2.35 13.12 15.81
CA ARG A 98 3.79 13.36 15.72
C ARG A 98 4.47 12.74 16.91
N ILE A 99 5.62 12.12 16.68
CA ILE A 99 6.41 11.44 17.70
C ILE A 99 7.81 12.04 17.68
N ASP A 100 8.19 12.67 18.76
CA ASP A 100 9.56 13.14 18.99
C ASP A 100 10.31 12.05 19.75
N VAL A 101 11.33 11.50 19.10
CA VAL A 101 12.20 10.43 19.62
C VAL A 101 13.57 10.96 20.03
N SER A 102 13.75 12.26 20.12
CA SER A 102 15.02 12.88 20.53
C SER A 102 15.32 12.79 22.01
N GLN A 103 14.33 12.39 22.81
CA GLN A 103 14.43 12.21 24.27
C GLN A 103 14.40 10.74 24.63
N GLU A 104 14.80 10.40 25.86
CA GLU A 104 14.77 9.03 26.38
C GLU A 104 13.37 8.41 26.33
N GLU A 105 12.34 9.21 26.58
CA GLU A 105 10.95 8.83 26.39
C GLU A 105 10.37 9.53 25.16
N ALA A 106 9.74 8.76 24.26
CA ALA A 106 9.08 9.28 23.07
C ALA A 106 7.90 10.18 23.45
N LYS A 107 7.94 11.45 23.01
CA LYS A 107 6.83 12.38 23.20
C LYS A 107 5.88 12.32 22.01
N VAL A 108 4.64 11.93 22.28
CA VAL A 108 3.60 11.80 21.25
C VAL A 108 2.56 12.92 21.40
N GLU A 109 2.30 13.62 20.30
CA GLU A 109 1.28 14.66 20.23
C GLU A 109 0.34 14.40 19.04
N LYS A 110 -0.95 14.72 19.22
CA LYS A 110 -1.91 14.73 18.13
C LYS A 110 -1.75 16.02 17.34
N LEU A 111 -1.56 15.91 16.03
CA LEU A 111 -1.53 17.08 15.15
C LEU A 111 -2.93 17.72 15.05
N GLN A 112 -2.97 19.03 15.15
CA GLN A 112 -4.20 19.81 15.04
C GLN A 112 -4.53 20.07 13.56
N VAL A 113 -4.75 19.00 12.81
CA VAL A 113 -5.11 19.03 11.40
C VAL A 113 -6.44 18.31 11.19
N ASP A 114 -7.32 18.91 10.40
CA ASP A 114 -8.62 18.31 10.05
C ASP A 114 -8.42 17.30 8.91
N ILE A 115 -7.78 16.16 9.24
CA ILE A 115 -7.60 15.05 8.33
C ILE A 115 -7.38 13.75 9.09
N THR A 116 -7.76 12.64 8.47
CA THR A 116 -7.61 11.29 9.01
C THR A 116 -7.53 10.28 7.87
N SER A 117 -7.36 9.00 8.20
CA SER A 117 -7.33 7.89 7.21
C SER A 117 -6.26 8.06 6.13
N ALA A 118 -5.12 8.66 6.49
CA ALA A 118 -4.00 8.79 5.58
C ALA A 118 -3.30 7.44 5.44
N GLN A 119 -3.25 6.94 4.22
CA GLN A 119 -2.53 5.72 3.86
C GLN A 119 -1.17 6.03 3.22
N GLY A 120 -0.91 7.30 2.91
CA GLY A 120 0.37 7.80 2.46
C GLY A 120 0.71 9.11 3.14
N LEU A 121 1.91 9.18 3.70
CA LEU A 121 2.48 10.37 4.32
C LEU A 121 3.87 10.63 3.75
N LEU A 122 4.17 11.90 3.47
CA LEU A 122 5.49 12.33 3.02
C LEU A 122 5.75 13.76 3.52
N HIS A 123 6.90 13.97 4.16
CA HIS A 123 7.39 15.32 4.41
C HIS A 123 8.38 15.70 3.31
N ALA A 124 8.02 16.69 2.51
CA ALA A 124 8.87 17.17 1.40
C ALA A 124 8.53 18.63 1.09
N PHE A 125 9.52 19.38 0.60
CA PHE A 125 9.37 20.79 0.21
C PHE A 125 8.82 21.67 1.35
N GLY A 126 9.22 21.40 2.60
CA GLY A 126 8.78 22.13 3.78
C GLY A 126 7.29 21.94 4.12
N SER A 127 6.67 20.89 3.64
CA SER A 127 5.25 20.61 3.85
C SER A 127 5.00 19.12 4.11
N LEU A 128 3.93 18.83 4.83
CA LEU A 128 3.41 17.48 4.99
C LEU A 128 2.40 17.20 3.87
N TRP A 129 2.69 16.19 3.07
CA TRP A 129 1.81 15.67 2.03
C TRP A 129 1.09 14.45 2.54
N VAL A 130 -0.21 14.38 2.27
CA VAL A 130 -1.10 13.35 2.82
C VAL A 130 -1.97 12.77 1.72
N ASN A 131 -1.94 11.46 1.55
CA ASN A 131 -2.83 10.74 0.64
C ASN A 131 -3.91 10.02 1.47
N VAL A 132 -5.13 10.52 1.37
CA VAL A 132 -6.28 10.05 2.16
C VAL A 132 -7.00 8.93 1.44
N ASN A 133 -7.35 7.88 2.19
CA ASN A 133 -8.13 6.74 1.71
C ASN A 133 -9.53 6.76 2.36
N GLY A 134 -10.58 6.74 1.56
CA GLY A 134 -11.97 6.72 2.02
C GLY A 134 -12.68 8.06 1.88
N LYS A 135 -13.39 8.49 2.93
CA LYS A 135 -14.13 9.76 2.88
C LYS A 135 -13.18 10.94 2.71
N GLY A 136 -13.36 11.70 1.64
CA GLY A 136 -12.45 12.79 1.28
C GLY A 136 -11.16 12.31 0.64
N ALA A 137 -11.18 11.15 -0.03
CA ALA A 137 -10.02 10.60 -0.71
C ALA A 137 -9.36 11.63 -1.63
N GLY A 138 -8.04 11.75 -1.52
CA GLY A 138 -7.28 12.74 -2.27
C GLY A 138 -5.92 13.03 -1.68
N VAL A 139 -5.15 13.80 -2.44
CA VAL A 139 -3.85 14.31 -2.01
C VAL A 139 -4.03 15.72 -1.46
N TYR A 140 -3.50 15.92 -0.26
CA TYR A 140 -3.52 17.19 0.45
C TYR A 140 -2.11 17.62 0.82
N ARG A 141 -1.91 18.94 0.96
CA ARG A 141 -0.68 19.54 1.45
C ARG A 141 -0.98 20.36 2.70
N PHE A 142 -0.18 20.18 3.74
CA PHE A 142 -0.22 20.96 4.95
C PHE A 142 1.10 21.70 5.12
N THR A 143 1.03 23.00 5.36
CA THR A 143 2.20 23.87 5.49
C THR A 143 2.13 24.58 6.85
N ASP A 144 3.27 24.68 7.50
CA ASP A 144 3.51 25.55 8.63
C ASP A 144 4.00 26.88 8.05
N THR A 145 3.13 27.90 8.00
CA THR A 145 3.46 29.17 7.31
C THR A 145 4.16 30.17 8.22
N ASN A 146 4.09 29.96 9.54
CA ASN A 146 4.66 30.87 10.53
C ASN A 146 5.91 30.31 11.23
N GLY A 147 6.23 29.01 11.03
CA GLY A 147 7.42 28.35 11.57
C GLY A 147 7.28 27.93 13.03
N ASP A 148 6.07 27.88 13.60
CA ASP A 148 5.84 27.51 15.01
C ASP A 148 5.80 25.99 15.24
N GLY A 149 5.84 25.21 14.17
CA GLY A 149 5.79 23.74 14.19
C GLY A 149 4.38 23.18 14.03
N SER A 150 3.38 24.04 13.89
CA SER A 150 1.98 23.64 13.63
C SER A 150 1.63 23.84 12.15
N TYR A 151 0.85 22.94 11.59
CA TYR A 151 0.37 23.09 10.22
C TYR A 151 -0.89 23.94 10.20
N ASP A 152 -0.77 25.21 9.79
CA ASP A 152 -1.82 26.22 9.79
C ASP A 152 -2.51 26.39 8.41
N LYS A 153 -1.92 25.87 7.34
CA LYS A 153 -2.48 25.95 5.99
C LYS A 153 -2.72 24.55 5.41
N LYS A 154 -3.97 24.30 4.99
CA LYS A 154 -4.39 23.08 4.28
C LYS A 154 -4.75 23.41 2.84
N GLU A 155 -4.21 22.65 1.89
CA GLU A 155 -4.53 22.74 0.47
C GLU A 155 -4.98 21.37 -0.05
N SER A 156 -6.09 21.35 -0.80
CA SER A 156 -6.51 20.17 -1.56
C SER A 156 -5.81 20.20 -2.92
N ILE A 157 -4.91 19.26 -3.14
CA ILE A 157 -4.09 19.19 -4.36
C ILE A 157 -4.84 18.45 -5.47
N LYS A 158 -5.39 17.27 -5.15
CA LYS A 158 -6.12 16.46 -6.12
C LYS A 158 -7.16 15.61 -5.39
N GLY A 159 -8.43 15.79 -5.71
CA GLY A 159 -9.47 14.85 -5.30
C GLY A 159 -9.32 13.51 -6.01
N LEU A 160 -9.45 12.42 -5.29
CA LEU A 160 -9.41 11.06 -5.83
C LEU A 160 -10.77 10.38 -5.64
N ASN A 161 -11.18 9.63 -6.64
CA ASN A 161 -12.40 8.83 -6.56
C ASN A 161 -12.01 7.39 -6.24
N GLY A 162 -11.89 7.07 -4.97
CA GLY A 162 -11.46 5.76 -4.49
C GLY A 162 -11.57 5.64 -2.99
N GLY A 163 -11.35 4.44 -2.50
CA GLY A 163 -11.37 4.16 -1.06
C GLY A 163 -11.42 2.67 -0.77
N GLY A 164 -11.36 2.33 0.52
CA GLY A 164 -11.36 0.95 0.98
C GLY A 164 -10.00 0.27 0.81
N GLU A 165 -10.01 -1.04 0.77
CA GLU A 165 -8.80 -1.86 0.77
C GLU A 165 -7.86 -1.54 -0.41
N HIS A 166 -8.42 -1.30 -1.60
CA HIS A 166 -7.67 -0.98 -2.80
C HIS A 166 -7.75 0.52 -3.16
N GLY A 167 -7.75 1.35 -2.15
CA GLY A 167 -7.83 2.81 -2.27
C GLY A 167 -6.51 3.49 -2.63
N PRO A 168 -6.42 4.80 -2.37
CA PRO A 168 -5.17 5.54 -2.44
C PRO A 168 -4.21 5.13 -1.32
N HIS A 169 -2.92 4.99 -1.63
CA HIS A 169 -1.89 4.55 -0.68
C HIS A 169 -0.66 5.49 -0.70
N ALA A 170 0.54 4.96 -0.81
CA ALA A 170 1.81 5.65 -0.59
C ALA A 170 2.02 6.94 -1.39
N LEU A 171 2.84 7.82 -0.78
CA LEU A 171 3.50 8.98 -1.41
C LEU A 171 5.00 8.83 -1.22
N VAL A 172 5.79 9.03 -2.28
CA VAL A 172 7.24 8.93 -2.24
C VAL A 172 7.88 10.09 -3.02
N LEU A 173 8.94 10.68 -2.48
CA LEU A 173 9.72 11.68 -3.20
C LEU A 173 10.53 11.00 -4.31
N GLY A 174 10.45 11.53 -5.51
CA GLY A 174 11.25 11.05 -6.63
C GLY A 174 12.75 11.34 -6.45
N PRO A 175 13.63 10.52 -7.05
CA PRO A 175 15.08 10.69 -6.93
C PRO A 175 15.60 11.99 -7.54
N ASP A 176 14.82 12.63 -8.39
CA ASP A 176 15.12 13.94 -8.96
C ASP A 176 14.92 15.11 -7.95
N GLY A 177 14.36 14.82 -6.76
CA GLY A 177 14.05 15.82 -5.74
C GLY A 177 13.05 16.88 -6.18
N LYS A 178 12.27 16.63 -7.24
CA LYS A 178 11.32 17.61 -7.82
C LYS A 178 9.89 17.11 -7.90
N HIS A 179 9.69 15.79 -7.96
CA HIS A 179 8.37 15.19 -8.14
C HIS A 179 8.01 14.30 -6.94
N ILE A 180 6.74 14.29 -6.64
CA ILE A 180 6.13 13.34 -5.69
C ILE A 180 5.41 12.27 -6.50
N TYR A 181 5.69 11.02 -6.19
CA TYR A 181 5.00 9.86 -6.74
C TYR A 181 3.87 9.44 -5.81
N VAL A 182 2.77 9.02 -6.40
CA VAL A 182 1.55 8.60 -5.70
C VAL A 182 1.01 7.31 -6.32
N VAL A 183 0.49 6.44 -5.47
CA VAL A 183 -0.12 5.19 -5.91
C VAL A 183 -1.61 5.15 -5.55
N GLY A 184 -2.41 4.61 -6.47
CA GLY A 184 -3.80 4.24 -6.26
C GLY A 184 -4.03 2.79 -6.64
N GLY A 185 -4.66 2.02 -5.75
CA GLY A 185 -5.12 0.67 -6.05
C GLY A 185 -6.28 0.68 -7.07
N ASN A 186 -6.68 -0.50 -7.52
CA ASN A 186 -7.68 -0.63 -8.60
C ASN A 186 -9.09 -0.14 -8.26
N MET A 187 -9.40 0.11 -6.98
CA MET A 187 -10.63 0.78 -6.55
C MET A 187 -10.50 2.31 -6.55
N THR A 188 -9.35 2.85 -6.95
CA THR A 188 -9.12 4.27 -7.13
C THR A 188 -9.13 4.60 -8.61
N LYS A 189 -10.19 5.25 -9.10
CA LYS A 189 -10.26 5.66 -10.50
C LYS A 189 -9.08 6.54 -10.84
N LEU A 190 -8.46 6.27 -11.99
CA LEU A 190 -7.42 7.15 -12.51
C LEU A 190 -8.01 8.55 -12.71
N PRO A 191 -7.51 9.58 -12.01
CA PRO A 191 -8.01 10.94 -12.18
C PRO A 191 -7.54 11.51 -13.53
N GLN A 192 -8.10 12.65 -13.92
CA GLN A 192 -7.60 13.35 -15.10
C GLN A 192 -6.12 13.69 -14.91
N MET A 193 -5.31 13.25 -15.86
CA MET A 193 -3.88 13.47 -15.92
C MET A 193 -3.55 14.46 -17.05
N ASP A 194 -2.49 15.23 -16.87
CA ASP A 194 -1.99 16.14 -17.91
C ASP A 194 -1.20 15.37 -18.98
N ARG A 195 -0.55 14.26 -18.56
CA ARG A 195 0.22 13.36 -19.44
C ARG A 195 0.14 11.93 -18.97
N SER A 196 0.40 11.00 -19.89
CA SER A 196 0.49 9.57 -19.60
C SER A 196 1.66 8.97 -20.37
N ARG A 197 2.50 8.19 -19.68
CA ARG A 197 3.54 7.38 -20.32
C ARG A 197 2.97 6.07 -20.85
N PRO A 198 2.14 5.32 -20.08
CA PRO A 198 1.41 4.20 -20.64
C PRO A 198 0.44 4.67 -21.73
N PRO A 199 0.16 3.83 -22.73
CA PRO A 199 -0.91 4.08 -23.67
C PRO A 199 -2.25 4.31 -22.95
N THR A 200 -3.05 5.25 -23.45
CA THR A 200 -4.37 5.55 -22.85
C THR A 200 -5.51 4.80 -23.54
N ASN A 201 -5.18 3.92 -24.43
CA ASN A 201 -6.13 3.04 -25.10
C ASN A 201 -6.39 1.79 -24.25
N TRP A 202 -7.39 1.84 -23.41
CA TRP A 202 -7.82 0.72 -22.57
C TRP A 202 -8.82 -0.21 -23.27
N GLY A 203 -9.03 -0.04 -24.55
CA GLY A 203 -10.07 -0.71 -25.33
C GLY A 203 -9.94 -2.22 -25.42
N GLU A 204 -8.87 -2.79 -24.91
CA GLU A 204 -8.61 -4.21 -24.84
C GLU A 204 -9.15 -4.94 -26.09
N ASP A 205 -8.31 -5.26 -27.03
CA ASP A 205 -8.63 -5.98 -28.28
C ASP A 205 -9.25 -7.37 -28.02
N HIS A 206 -10.43 -7.38 -27.44
CA HIS A 206 -11.22 -8.60 -27.23
C HIS A 206 -12.33 -8.71 -28.26
N LEU A 207 -12.31 -9.82 -29.00
CA LEU A 207 -13.38 -10.17 -29.94
C LEU A 207 -14.73 -10.33 -29.20
N LEU A 208 -14.68 -10.85 -27.98
CA LEU A 208 -15.87 -11.03 -27.15
C LEU A 208 -15.89 -10.03 -26.01
N LYS A 209 -17.10 -9.59 -25.63
CA LYS A 209 -17.30 -8.71 -24.48
C LYS A 209 -16.77 -9.37 -23.20
N ARG A 210 -15.92 -8.66 -22.48
CA ARG A 210 -15.46 -9.09 -21.16
C ARG A 210 -16.63 -9.08 -20.18
N LEU A 211 -16.89 -10.24 -19.57
CA LEU A 211 -17.89 -10.38 -18.53
C LEU A 211 -17.25 -10.10 -17.16
N PRO A 212 -17.99 -9.54 -16.19
CA PRO A 212 -17.52 -9.42 -14.83
C PRO A 212 -17.20 -10.77 -14.21
N ASP A 213 -16.23 -10.84 -13.31
CA ASP A 213 -15.99 -12.03 -12.50
C ASP A 213 -17.23 -12.37 -11.66
N ALA A 214 -17.57 -13.65 -11.54
CA ALA A 214 -18.70 -14.10 -10.75
C ALA A 214 -18.49 -13.81 -9.25
N ARG A 215 -17.24 -13.87 -8.83
CA ARG A 215 -16.74 -13.50 -7.50
C ARG A 215 -15.53 -12.60 -7.67
N GLY A 216 -15.09 -11.99 -6.61
CA GLY A 216 -13.89 -11.17 -6.63
C GLY A 216 -14.16 -9.75 -6.15
N HIS A 217 -13.15 -9.17 -5.56
CA HIS A 217 -13.23 -7.85 -4.93
C HIS A 217 -13.50 -6.75 -5.94
N ALA A 218 -13.04 -6.92 -7.17
CA ALA A 218 -13.04 -5.89 -8.20
C ALA A 218 -13.90 -6.25 -9.43
N ARG A 219 -14.99 -7.02 -9.26
CA ARG A 219 -15.76 -7.58 -10.37
C ARG A 219 -16.29 -6.56 -11.38
N THR A 220 -16.48 -5.31 -10.98
CA THR A 220 -16.99 -4.24 -11.86
C THR A 220 -15.92 -3.26 -12.31
N ILE A 221 -14.71 -3.39 -11.81
CA ILE A 221 -13.62 -2.47 -12.15
C ILE A 221 -13.01 -2.85 -13.50
N ARG A 222 -12.79 -1.86 -14.32
CA ARG A 222 -12.22 -2.00 -15.67
C ARG A 222 -10.79 -1.44 -15.69
N ALA A 223 -10.10 -1.66 -16.82
CA ALA A 223 -8.83 -1.01 -17.06
C ALA A 223 -8.90 0.51 -16.81
N PRO A 224 -7.84 1.14 -16.35
CA PRO A 224 -6.47 0.62 -16.25
C PRO A 224 -6.15 -0.18 -14.99
N GLY A 225 -7.07 -0.35 -14.04
CA GLY A 225 -6.78 -0.93 -12.73
C GLY A 225 -6.05 0.05 -11.83
N GLY A 226 -5.16 -0.47 -10.96
CA GLY A 226 -4.29 0.35 -10.13
C GLY A 226 -3.23 1.07 -10.96
N TRP A 227 -2.74 2.18 -10.45
CA TRP A 227 -1.86 3.08 -11.17
C TRP A 227 -0.83 3.76 -10.26
N ILE A 228 0.29 4.15 -10.86
CA ILE A 228 1.29 5.02 -10.26
C ILE A 228 1.40 6.28 -11.12
N ALA A 229 1.33 7.43 -10.46
CA ALA A 229 1.49 8.73 -11.09
C ALA A 229 2.50 9.58 -10.33
N ARG A 230 2.91 10.70 -10.93
CA ARG A 230 3.70 11.73 -10.27
C ARG A 230 3.14 13.11 -10.53
N PHE A 231 3.51 14.06 -9.68
CA PHE A 231 3.22 15.48 -9.84
C PHE A 231 4.37 16.32 -9.26
N ASP A 232 4.43 17.60 -9.59
CA ASP A 232 5.49 18.50 -9.12
C ASP A 232 5.24 19.01 -7.67
N LYS A 233 6.22 19.71 -7.12
CA LYS A 233 6.16 20.32 -5.78
C LYS A 233 5.01 21.33 -5.60
N ASP A 234 4.43 21.85 -6.69
CA ASP A 234 3.30 22.77 -6.67
C ASP A 234 1.94 22.05 -6.78
N GLY A 235 1.97 20.70 -6.82
CA GLY A 235 0.78 19.85 -6.95
C GLY A 235 0.20 19.82 -8.36
N LYS A 236 0.99 20.19 -9.37
CA LYS A 236 0.62 20.32 -10.78
C LYS A 236 1.35 19.31 -11.65
N ASN A 237 1.09 19.35 -12.97
CA ASN A 237 1.77 18.53 -13.98
C ASN A 237 1.66 17.01 -13.70
N TRP A 238 0.45 16.57 -13.45
CA TRP A 238 0.15 15.16 -13.16
C TRP A 238 0.44 14.27 -14.35
N GLU A 239 1.25 13.24 -14.15
CA GLU A 239 1.68 12.31 -15.18
C GLU A 239 1.52 10.87 -14.70
N THR A 240 0.81 10.04 -15.47
CA THR A 240 0.76 8.59 -15.23
C THR A 240 2.10 7.97 -15.61
N ILE A 241 2.70 7.21 -14.71
CA ILE A 241 3.99 6.53 -14.89
C ILE A 241 3.81 5.09 -15.34
N ALA A 242 2.95 4.35 -14.64
CA ALA A 242 2.64 2.95 -14.91
C ALA A 242 1.22 2.63 -14.44
N MET A 243 0.66 1.53 -14.92
CA MET A 243 -0.70 1.10 -14.59
C MET A 243 -0.84 -0.42 -14.66
N GLY A 244 -2.06 -0.93 -14.46
CA GLY A 244 -2.34 -2.35 -14.55
C GLY A 244 -1.98 -3.11 -13.27
N PHE A 245 -1.96 -2.42 -12.15
CA PHE A 245 -1.80 -3.02 -10.83
C PHE A 245 -3.13 -3.45 -10.22
N ARG A 246 -3.08 -4.30 -9.20
CA ARG A 246 -4.26 -4.64 -8.40
C ARG A 246 -4.40 -3.70 -7.20
N ASN A 247 -3.49 -3.81 -6.24
CA ASN A 247 -3.50 -3.00 -5.03
C ASN A 247 -2.06 -2.76 -4.56
N THR A 248 -1.35 -1.96 -5.32
CA THR A 248 -0.02 -1.52 -4.90
C THR A 248 -0.15 -0.68 -3.65
N TYR A 249 0.48 -1.14 -2.56
CA TYR A 249 0.40 -0.49 -1.27
C TYR A 249 1.53 0.52 -1.07
N ASP A 250 2.73 0.12 -1.42
CA ASP A 250 3.92 0.94 -1.23
C ASP A 250 4.88 0.81 -2.40
N MET A 251 5.79 1.80 -2.51
CA MET A 251 6.81 1.87 -3.54
C MET A 251 8.07 2.54 -3.00
N ALA A 252 9.20 2.21 -3.59
CA ALA A 252 10.48 2.81 -3.24
C ALA A 252 11.40 2.91 -4.46
N PHE A 253 12.32 3.86 -4.42
CA PHE A 253 13.40 3.94 -5.39
C PHE A 253 14.66 3.28 -4.83
N ASN A 254 15.39 2.57 -5.68
CA ASN A 254 16.74 2.12 -5.36
C ASN A 254 17.75 3.27 -5.54
N ILE A 255 19.02 3.00 -5.24
CA ILE A 255 20.09 4.00 -5.33
C ILE A 255 20.33 4.50 -6.77
N ASP A 256 19.97 3.70 -7.77
CA ASP A 256 20.12 4.04 -9.18
C ASP A 256 18.91 4.83 -9.72
N GLY A 257 17.90 5.06 -8.87
CA GLY A 257 16.69 5.79 -9.22
C GLY A 257 15.62 4.94 -9.92
N GLU A 258 15.75 3.62 -9.89
CA GLU A 258 14.75 2.69 -10.42
C GLU A 258 13.62 2.50 -9.41
N LEU A 259 12.38 2.53 -9.89
CA LEU A 259 11.20 2.42 -9.06
C LEU A 259 10.80 0.95 -8.87
N PHE A 260 10.56 0.58 -7.62
CA PHE A 260 9.99 -0.72 -7.26
C PHE A 260 8.68 -0.53 -6.49
N ALA A 261 7.76 -1.46 -6.67
CA ALA A 261 6.47 -1.45 -6.02
C ALA A 261 6.07 -2.84 -5.52
N TYR A 262 5.37 -2.86 -4.40
CA TYR A 262 4.81 -4.06 -3.80
C TYR A 262 3.30 -4.09 -4.06
N ASP A 263 2.85 -5.09 -4.84
CA ASP A 263 1.45 -5.27 -5.21
C ASP A 263 0.84 -6.47 -4.48
N SER A 264 -0.45 -6.41 -4.23
CA SER A 264 -1.18 -7.45 -3.52
C SER A 264 -1.27 -8.75 -4.33
N ASP A 265 -1.63 -9.81 -3.63
CA ASP A 265 -2.03 -11.07 -4.22
C ASP A 265 -3.29 -10.95 -5.11
N MET A 266 -3.59 -11.99 -5.85
CA MET A 266 -4.84 -12.11 -6.62
C MET A 266 -5.67 -13.24 -6.07
N GLU A 267 -6.85 -12.90 -5.60
CA GLU A 267 -7.88 -13.83 -5.13
C GLU A 267 -9.15 -13.62 -5.94
N TRP A 268 -9.69 -14.67 -6.53
CA TRP A 268 -11.00 -14.66 -7.20
C TRP A 268 -11.17 -13.66 -8.35
N ASP A 269 -10.13 -12.91 -8.70
CA ASP A 269 -10.20 -11.82 -9.68
C ASP A 269 -10.44 -12.33 -11.12
N ALA A 270 -10.23 -13.59 -11.36
CA ALA A 270 -10.46 -14.22 -12.65
C ALA A 270 -11.66 -15.17 -12.66
N GLY A 271 -12.50 -15.13 -11.63
CA GLY A 271 -13.54 -16.16 -11.44
C GLY A 271 -12.95 -17.54 -11.16
N THR A 272 -11.68 -17.63 -10.90
CA THR A 272 -10.95 -18.85 -10.59
C THR A 272 -10.59 -18.88 -9.11
N PRO A 273 -10.64 -20.04 -8.45
CA PRO A 273 -10.33 -20.15 -7.03
C PRO A 273 -8.82 -20.21 -6.76
N TRP A 274 -7.97 -19.77 -7.69
CA TRP A 274 -6.56 -19.79 -7.43
C TRP A 274 -6.08 -18.52 -6.74
N TYR A 275 -5.20 -18.77 -5.80
CA TYR A 275 -4.39 -17.75 -5.18
C TYR A 275 -3.16 -17.49 -6.04
N ARG A 276 -2.90 -16.22 -6.33
CA ARG A 276 -1.62 -15.75 -6.86
C ARG A 276 -0.95 -14.88 -5.81
N PRO A 277 0.32 -15.15 -5.47
CA PRO A 277 0.99 -14.44 -4.39
C PRO A 277 1.18 -12.97 -4.71
N THR A 278 1.44 -12.21 -3.66
CA THR A 278 1.92 -10.83 -3.74
C THR A 278 3.14 -10.72 -4.65
N ARG A 279 3.33 -9.57 -5.25
CA ARG A 279 4.37 -9.33 -6.24
C ARG A 279 5.23 -8.13 -5.88
N PHE A 280 6.49 -8.28 -6.16
CA PHE A 280 7.44 -7.19 -6.16
C PHE A 280 7.79 -6.84 -7.60
N TYR A 281 7.43 -5.64 -8.02
CA TYR A 281 7.64 -5.20 -9.39
C TYR A 281 8.80 -4.21 -9.51
N HIS A 282 9.63 -4.38 -10.52
CA HIS A 282 10.42 -3.29 -11.09
C HIS A 282 9.48 -2.49 -12.01
N VAL A 283 9.14 -1.27 -11.59
CA VAL A 283 8.14 -0.45 -12.27
C VAL A 283 8.80 0.30 -13.41
N THR A 284 8.81 -0.30 -14.59
CA THR A 284 9.33 0.35 -15.79
C THR A 284 8.38 1.44 -16.27
N SER A 285 8.96 2.54 -16.70
CA SER A 285 8.22 3.71 -17.18
C SER A 285 7.36 3.39 -18.40
N GLY A 286 6.07 3.69 -18.32
CA GLY A 286 5.12 3.43 -19.40
C GLY A 286 4.55 2.01 -19.43
N ALA A 287 4.87 1.17 -18.43
CA ALA A 287 4.39 -0.20 -18.38
C ALA A 287 2.92 -0.30 -17.99
N ASP A 288 2.26 -1.30 -18.54
CA ASP A 288 0.98 -1.85 -18.09
C ASP A 288 1.25 -3.26 -17.53
N PHE A 289 1.06 -3.45 -16.22
CA PHE A 289 1.31 -4.70 -15.52
C PHE A 289 0.18 -5.71 -15.68
N GLY A 290 -0.83 -5.37 -16.46
CA GLY A 290 -1.80 -6.31 -17.01
C GLY A 290 -2.91 -6.75 -16.07
N TRP A 291 -3.07 -6.14 -14.87
CA TRP A 291 -4.23 -6.47 -14.07
C TRP A 291 -5.53 -6.13 -14.81
N ARG A 292 -6.43 -7.09 -14.87
CA ARG A 292 -7.76 -6.96 -15.47
C ARG A 292 -8.76 -7.79 -14.68
N THR A 293 -10.01 -7.36 -14.61
CA THR A 293 -11.11 -8.18 -14.10
C THR A 293 -11.87 -8.83 -15.25
N GLY A 294 -12.54 -9.94 -14.98
CA GLY A 294 -13.43 -10.59 -15.92
C GLY A 294 -12.77 -11.64 -16.81
N THR A 295 -13.60 -12.27 -17.64
CA THR A 295 -13.19 -13.36 -18.52
C THR A 295 -12.24 -12.89 -19.63
N GLY A 296 -11.41 -13.80 -20.13
CA GLY A 296 -10.54 -13.55 -21.29
C GLY A 296 -9.32 -12.68 -21.01
N LYS A 297 -9.05 -12.35 -19.76
CA LYS A 297 -7.92 -11.49 -19.41
C LYS A 297 -6.54 -12.15 -19.47
N TRP A 298 -6.51 -13.47 -19.50
CA TRP A 298 -5.29 -14.26 -19.55
C TRP A 298 -5.27 -15.15 -20.80
N PRO A 299 -4.44 -14.88 -21.79
CA PRO A 299 -4.11 -15.87 -22.80
C PRO A 299 -3.51 -17.11 -22.14
N GLN A 300 -3.77 -18.29 -22.71
CA GLN A 300 -3.30 -19.55 -22.14
C GLN A 300 -1.77 -19.66 -22.01
N TRP A 301 -1.03 -18.89 -22.80
CA TRP A 301 0.43 -18.84 -22.77
C TRP A 301 1.00 -17.75 -21.83
N TYR A 302 0.18 -17.00 -21.16
CA TYR A 302 0.64 -16.02 -20.17
C TYR A 302 0.92 -16.73 -18.84
N PRO A 303 2.12 -16.56 -18.24
CA PRO A 303 2.47 -17.23 -17.00
C PRO A 303 1.64 -16.79 -15.79
#